data_03e199013e532f28fba50d931c3e931e
#
_entry.id   03e199013e532f28fba50d931c3e931e
#
_cell.length_a   1.000
_cell.length_b   1.000
_cell.length_c   1.000
_cell.angle_alpha   90.00
_cell.angle_beta   90.00
_cell.angle_gamma   90.00
#
_symmetry.space_group_name_H-M   'P 1'
#
loop_
_entity.id
_entity.type
_entity.pdbx_description
1 polymer ?
#
loop_
_entity_poly.entity_id
_entity_poly.type
_entity_poly.pdbx_seq_one_letter_code
_entity_poly.pdbx_strand_id
1 'polypeptide(L)'
;SEDTDERTTTPQQNSAYRELAEQLAKIKPEGRLVVNLSADPSFVGSRNDIELENGDELHIPIQASTVVVEGAVGSPSTLTWEPGHNIRHYIELAGGFSRFSDRNEVKLIRANGSALGRTRRHRPAHSFLGTRVEPGDTILVPVDMRPPPMSAWKRTTNIAQILSSLAITALAIQNSK
;
A
#
# COMPACT_ATOMS: atom_id res chain seq x y z
N SER A 1 31.07 1.59 17.76
CA SER A 1 30.11 0.72 18.46
C SER A 1 28.86 0.71 17.64
N GLU A 2 28.72 -0.36 16.87
CA GLU A 2 27.57 -0.63 16.01
C GLU A 2 26.45 -1.20 16.89
N ASP A 3 25.37 -0.42 17.07
CA ASP A 3 24.12 -0.93 17.62
C ASP A 3 23.39 -1.72 16.52
N THR A 4 23.63 -3.02 16.52
CA THR A 4 22.86 -3.98 15.71
C THR A 4 21.52 -4.20 16.40
N ASP A 5 20.48 -3.56 15.89
CA ASP A 5 19.08 -3.74 16.31
C ASP A 5 18.61 -5.14 15.87
N GLU A 6 18.94 -6.16 16.65
CA GLU A 6 18.44 -7.53 16.50
C GLU A 6 16.94 -7.55 16.80
N ARG A 7 16.14 -7.36 15.77
CA ARG A 7 14.71 -7.68 15.80
C ARG A 7 14.53 -9.18 15.97
N THR A 8 14.35 -9.62 17.20
CA THR A 8 14.02 -10.99 17.55
C THR A 8 12.65 -11.37 16.94
N THR A 9 12.66 -11.83 15.72
CA THR A 9 11.49 -12.46 15.08
C THR A 9 11.24 -13.81 15.76
N THR A 10 10.03 -14.01 16.28
CA THR A 10 9.63 -15.26 16.94
C THR A 10 9.74 -16.43 15.94
N PRO A 11 10.13 -17.66 16.37
CA PRO A 11 10.25 -18.82 15.48
C PRO A 11 9.00 -19.11 14.65
N GLN A 12 7.82 -18.81 15.18
CA GLN A 12 6.53 -18.91 14.48
C GLN A 12 6.35 -17.91 13.35
N GLN A 13 6.88 -16.68 13.49
CA GLN A 13 6.87 -15.71 12.41
C GLN A 13 7.80 -16.12 11.28
N ASN A 14 8.95 -16.70 11.61
CA ASN A 14 9.90 -17.17 10.60
C ASN A 14 9.35 -18.37 9.79
N SER A 15 8.54 -19.26 10.39
CA SER A 15 7.90 -20.35 9.66
C SER A 15 6.84 -19.83 8.70
N ALA A 16 6.01 -18.88 9.12
CA ALA A 16 4.99 -18.26 8.26
C ALA A 16 5.62 -17.49 7.08
N TYR A 17 6.72 -16.77 7.31
CA TYR A 17 7.45 -16.10 6.23
C TYR A 17 8.08 -17.06 5.23
N ARG A 18 8.61 -18.23 5.70
CA ARG A 18 9.15 -19.27 4.82
C ARG A 18 8.07 -19.89 3.96
N GLU A 19 6.93 -20.22 4.56
CA GLU A 19 5.80 -20.79 3.83
C GLU A 19 5.25 -19.81 2.78
N LEU A 20 5.14 -18.54 3.11
CA LEU A 20 4.75 -17.49 2.16
C LEU A 20 5.79 -17.35 1.04
N ALA A 21 7.07 -17.37 1.35
CA ALA A 21 8.15 -17.29 0.36
C ALA A 21 8.13 -18.50 -0.59
N GLU A 22 7.87 -19.71 -0.08
CA GLU A 22 7.74 -20.92 -0.90
C GLU A 22 6.50 -20.86 -1.81
N GLN A 23 5.38 -20.30 -1.32
CA GLN A 23 4.20 -20.10 -2.13
C GLN A 23 4.46 -19.07 -3.24
N LEU A 24 5.13 -17.96 -2.93
CA LEU A 24 5.51 -16.94 -3.90
C LEU A 24 6.51 -17.46 -4.95
N ALA A 25 7.45 -18.32 -4.55
CA ALA A 25 8.41 -18.93 -5.47
C ALA A 25 7.76 -19.91 -6.48
N LYS A 26 6.58 -20.46 -6.17
CA LYS A 26 5.80 -21.32 -7.07
C LYS A 26 4.99 -20.54 -8.09
N ILE A 27 4.78 -19.25 -7.88
CA ILE A 27 4.08 -18.39 -8.84
C ILE A 27 5.00 -18.19 -10.05
N LYS A 28 4.70 -18.85 -11.15
CA LYS A 28 5.32 -18.51 -12.44
C LYS A 28 4.87 -17.08 -12.82
N PRO A 29 5.80 -16.13 -12.99
CA PRO A 29 5.42 -14.84 -13.52
C PRO A 29 4.88 -15.08 -14.93
N GLU A 30 3.58 -14.88 -15.11
CA GLU A 30 3.00 -14.74 -16.44
C GLU A 30 3.62 -13.45 -17.01
N GLY A 31 4.35 -13.58 -18.12
CA GLY A 31 4.98 -12.45 -18.79
C GLY A 31 3.95 -11.49 -19.35
N ARG A 32 3.21 -10.79 -18.45
CA ARG A 32 2.17 -9.85 -18.84
C ARG A 32 2.79 -8.48 -19.11
N LEU A 33 2.61 -8.02 -20.33
CA LEU A 33 3.02 -6.69 -20.77
C LEU A 33 1.79 -5.80 -20.91
N VAL A 34 1.82 -4.60 -20.32
CA VAL A 34 0.78 -3.60 -20.52
C VAL A 34 1.13 -2.76 -21.74
N VAL A 35 0.31 -2.87 -22.78
CA VAL A 35 0.48 -2.12 -24.03
C VAL A 35 -0.54 -0.98 -24.06
N ASN A 36 -0.08 0.24 -24.31
CA ASN A 36 -0.95 1.39 -24.55
C ASN A 36 -1.22 1.51 -26.05
N LEU A 37 -2.28 0.87 -26.51
CA LEU A 37 -2.71 0.97 -27.90
C LEU A 37 -3.24 2.37 -28.22
N SER A 38 -2.93 2.88 -29.39
CA SER A 38 -3.46 4.15 -29.90
C SER A 38 -3.88 4.00 -31.36
N ALA A 39 -4.97 4.66 -31.74
CA ALA A 39 -5.39 4.77 -33.13
C ALA A 39 -4.63 5.85 -33.93
N ASP A 40 -3.72 6.57 -33.27
CA ASP A 40 -2.90 7.60 -33.90
C ASP A 40 -1.89 6.97 -34.85
N PRO A 41 -1.73 7.45 -36.11
CA PRO A 41 -0.73 6.94 -37.04
C PRO A 41 0.70 6.99 -36.50
N SER A 42 1.03 7.89 -35.56
CA SER A 42 2.34 7.96 -34.90
C SER A 42 2.64 6.80 -33.97
N PHE A 43 1.66 5.93 -33.70
CA PHE A 43 1.82 4.72 -32.90
C PHE A 43 2.78 3.73 -33.58
N VAL A 44 2.68 3.60 -34.91
CA VAL A 44 3.52 2.70 -35.71
C VAL A 44 4.99 3.11 -35.59
N GLY A 45 5.83 2.16 -35.16
CA GLY A 45 7.25 2.40 -34.89
C GLY A 45 7.56 3.13 -33.58
N SER A 46 6.56 3.38 -32.73
CA SER A 46 6.76 3.92 -31.38
C SER A 46 7.24 2.83 -30.41
N ARG A 47 7.63 3.22 -29.19
CA ARG A 47 8.00 2.26 -28.13
C ARG A 47 6.83 1.37 -27.68
N ASN A 48 5.62 1.75 -27.99
CA ASN A 48 4.42 1.00 -27.64
C ASN A 48 3.95 0.07 -28.77
N ASP A 49 4.57 0.18 -29.94
CA ASP A 49 4.36 -0.69 -31.09
C ASP A 49 5.20 -1.96 -30.91
N ILE A 50 4.59 -2.97 -30.30
CA ILE A 50 5.25 -4.21 -29.95
C ILE A 50 4.90 -5.26 -30.98
N GLU A 51 5.92 -5.91 -31.54
CA GLU A 51 5.75 -7.04 -32.44
C GLU A 51 5.25 -8.26 -31.62
N LEU A 52 4.13 -8.84 -32.05
CA LEU A 52 3.56 -10.03 -31.40
C LEU A 52 4.22 -11.29 -31.97
N GLU A 53 4.58 -12.21 -31.07
CA GLU A 53 5.12 -13.50 -31.41
C GLU A 53 4.04 -14.59 -31.43
N ASN A 54 4.40 -15.74 -32.04
CA ASN A 54 3.48 -16.87 -32.08
C ASN A 54 3.23 -17.43 -30.66
N GLY A 55 1.97 -17.37 -30.23
CA GLY A 55 1.57 -17.78 -28.88
C GLY A 55 1.24 -16.61 -27.94
N ASP A 56 1.47 -15.37 -28.37
CA ASP A 56 1.04 -14.20 -27.60
C ASP A 56 -0.48 -14.05 -27.62
N GLU A 57 -1.03 -13.62 -26.50
CA GLU A 57 -2.45 -13.34 -26.33
C GLU A 57 -2.66 -11.85 -26.04
N LEU A 58 -3.39 -11.17 -26.92
CA LEU A 58 -3.79 -9.78 -26.72
C LEU A 58 -5.15 -9.70 -26.03
N HIS A 59 -5.17 -9.26 -24.81
CA HIS A 59 -6.39 -9.01 -24.05
C HIS A 59 -6.79 -7.54 -24.11
N ILE A 60 -7.92 -7.23 -24.78
CA ILE A 60 -8.49 -5.88 -24.81
C ILE A 60 -9.70 -5.88 -23.88
N PRO A 61 -9.64 -5.20 -22.71
CA PRO A 61 -10.76 -5.17 -21.76
C PRO A 61 -11.94 -4.41 -22.35
N ILE A 62 -13.17 -4.85 -22.00
CA ILE A 62 -14.38 -4.10 -22.30
C ILE A 62 -14.35 -2.81 -21.48
N GLN A 63 -14.69 -1.69 -22.10
CA GLN A 63 -14.79 -0.42 -21.41
C GLN A 63 -15.92 -0.49 -20.38
N ALA A 64 -15.56 -0.58 -19.11
CA ALA A 64 -16.51 -0.54 -18.01
C ALA A 64 -17.02 0.89 -17.82
N SER A 65 -18.27 1.03 -17.37
CA SER A 65 -18.86 2.33 -16.97
C SER A 65 -18.77 2.56 -15.45
N THR A 66 -17.92 1.80 -14.77
CA THR A 66 -17.83 1.78 -13.31
C THR A 66 -16.39 1.99 -12.83
N VAL A 67 -16.27 2.37 -11.55
CA VAL A 67 -15.03 2.45 -10.79
C VAL A 67 -15.18 1.56 -9.57
N VAL A 68 -14.18 0.76 -9.28
CA VAL A 68 -14.15 -0.10 -8.10
C VAL A 68 -13.33 0.58 -7.00
N VAL A 69 -13.85 0.63 -5.78
CA VAL A 69 -13.13 1.12 -4.60
C VAL A 69 -13.04 0.00 -3.58
N GLU A 70 -11.81 -0.43 -3.28
CA GLU A 70 -11.53 -1.58 -2.44
C GLU A 70 -10.55 -1.26 -1.31
N GLY A 71 -10.54 -2.14 -0.30
CA GLY A 71 -9.61 -2.09 0.82
C GLY A 71 -10.13 -1.31 2.02
N ALA A 72 -9.25 -0.54 2.66
CA ALA A 72 -9.52 0.12 3.93
C ALA A 72 -10.32 1.43 3.77
N VAL A 73 -11.54 1.34 3.24
CA VAL A 73 -12.54 2.41 3.13
C VAL A 73 -13.75 2.10 4.01
N GLY A 74 -14.66 3.04 4.13
CA GLY A 74 -15.88 2.87 4.94
C GLY A 74 -16.78 1.75 4.41
N SER A 75 -16.98 1.69 3.09
CA SER A 75 -17.78 0.67 2.39
C SER A 75 -17.18 0.39 1.02
N PRO A 76 -16.39 -0.69 0.85
CA PRO A 76 -15.89 -1.11 -0.45
C PRO A 76 -17.05 -1.29 -1.42
N SER A 77 -16.99 -0.67 -2.60
CA SER A 77 -18.12 -0.56 -3.51
C SER A 77 -17.69 -0.43 -4.97
N THR A 78 -18.55 -0.85 -5.87
CA THR A 78 -18.47 -0.52 -7.29
C THR A 78 -19.43 0.65 -7.56
N LEU A 79 -18.88 1.75 -8.06
CA LEU A 79 -19.56 3.01 -8.26
C LEU A 79 -19.66 3.32 -9.75
N THR A 80 -20.71 4.02 -10.17
CA THR A 80 -20.82 4.52 -11.55
C THR A 80 -19.71 5.52 -11.81
N TRP A 81 -19.04 5.40 -12.95
CA TRP A 81 -18.05 6.37 -13.35
C TRP A 81 -18.72 7.66 -13.84
N GLU A 82 -18.20 8.77 -13.39
CA GLU A 82 -18.61 10.10 -13.82
C GLU A 82 -17.40 10.91 -14.30
N PRO A 83 -17.51 11.66 -15.42
CA PRO A 83 -16.40 12.38 -15.99
C PRO A 83 -15.91 13.50 -15.07
N GLY A 84 -14.59 13.69 -15.01
CA GLY A 84 -13.98 14.83 -14.31
C GLY A 84 -13.67 14.57 -12.82
N HIS A 85 -14.15 13.49 -12.22
CA HIS A 85 -13.91 13.15 -10.84
C HIS A 85 -12.53 12.50 -10.62
N ASN A 86 -12.01 12.63 -9.40
CA ASN A 86 -10.69 12.15 -9.00
C ASN A 86 -10.80 11.04 -7.93
N ILE A 87 -9.65 10.45 -7.56
CA ILE A 87 -9.56 9.40 -6.57
C ILE A 87 -10.24 9.78 -5.25
N ARG A 88 -10.04 11.02 -4.78
CA ARG A 88 -10.62 11.50 -3.53
C ARG A 88 -12.14 11.41 -3.53
N HIS A 89 -12.77 11.85 -4.61
CA HIS A 89 -14.22 11.83 -4.78
C HIS A 89 -14.79 10.41 -4.60
N TYR A 90 -14.21 9.43 -5.28
CA TYR A 90 -14.69 8.04 -5.18
C TYR A 90 -14.44 7.41 -3.81
N ILE A 91 -13.33 7.74 -3.15
CA ILE A 91 -13.10 7.31 -1.77
C ILE A 91 -14.15 7.92 -0.83
N GLU A 92 -14.51 9.18 -1.02
CA GLU A 92 -15.57 9.84 -0.23
C GLU A 92 -16.93 9.18 -0.45
N LEU A 93 -17.29 8.84 -1.69
CA LEU A 93 -18.51 8.07 -2.01
C LEU A 93 -18.50 6.68 -1.39
N ALA A 94 -17.34 6.04 -1.25
CA ALA A 94 -17.17 4.77 -0.55
C ALA A 94 -17.13 4.89 0.98
N GLY A 95 -17.61 6.01 1.54
CA GLY A 95 -17.66 6.26 2.98
C GLY A 95 -16.35 6.76 3.59
N GLY A 96 -15.42 7.22 2.75
CA GLY A 96 -14.14 7.77 3.19
C GLY A 96 -13.12 6.71 3.59
N PHE A 97 -11.97 7.18 4.07
CA PHE A 97 -10.91 6.32 4.59
C PHE A 97 -11.31 5.69 5.92
N SER A 98 -11.11 4.39 6.05
CA SER A 98 -11.28 3.72 7.35
C SER A 98 -10.18 4.17 8.35
N ARG A 99 -10.39 3.90 9.64
CA ARG A 99 -9.42 4.24 10.69
C ARG A 99 -8.07 3.50 10.51
N PHE A 100 -8.06 2.38 9.80
CA PHE A 100 -6.88 1.54 9.59
C PHE A 100 -6.25 1.69 8.20
N SER A 101 -6.65 2.71 7.44
CA SER A 101 -6.17 2.91 6.08
C SER A 101 -4.76 3.53 6.04
N ASP A 102 -3.89 3.00 5.17
CA ASP A 102 -2.67 3.71 4.77
C ASP A 102 -2.97 4.69 3.62
N ARG A 103 -3.32 5.91 4.00
CA ARG A 103 -3.65 6.99 3.07
C ARG A 103 -2.49 7.39 2.15
N ASN A 104 -1.27 6.97 2.49
CA ASN A 104 -0.07 7.30 1.72
C ASN A 104 0.24 6.27 0.64
N GLU A 105 -0.31 5.06 0.76
CA GLU A 105 -0.03 3.94 -0.13
C GLU A 105 -1.22 3.59 -1.05
N VAL A 106 -2.17 4.51 -1.22
CA VAL A 106 -3.28 4.36 -2.17
C VAL A 106 -2.74 4.06 -3.57
N LYS A 107 -3.35 3.08 -4.25
CA LYS A 107 -3.02 2.69 -5.62
C LYS A 107 -4.22 2.92 -6.53
N LEU A 108 -3.96 3.32 -7.76
CA LEU A 108 -4.95 3.38 -8.83
C LEU A 108 -4.54 2.35 -9.88
N ILE A 109 -5.36 1.35 -10.08
CA ILE A 109 -5.16 0.30 -11.08
C ILE A 109 -6.06 0.62 -12.25
N ARG A 110 -5.47 0.86 -13.40
CA ARG A 110 -6.19 1.18 -14.64
C ARG A 110 -6.84 -0.07 -15.23
N ALA A 111 -7.86 0.12 -16.06
CA ALA A 111 -8.52 -0.97 -16.78
C ALA A 111 -7.55 -1.84 -17.60
N ASN A 112 -6.45 -1.25 -18.11
CA ASN A 112 -5.40 -1.98 -18.83
C ASN A 112 -4.46 -2.77 -17.90
N GLY A 113 -4.65 -2.72 -16.58
CA GLY A 113 -3.84 -3.39 -15.58
C GLY A 113 -2.59 -2.64 -15.13
N SER A 114 -2.33 -1.44 -15.66
CA SER A 114 -1.25 -0.61 -15.15
C SER A 114 -1.58 -0.07 -13.76
N ALA A 115 -0.59 -0.01 -12.86
CA ALA A 115 -0.76 0.46 -11.50
C ALA A 115 -0.03 1.80 -11.29
N LEU A 116 -0.77 2.79 -10.84
CA LEU A 116 -0.26 4.09 -10.44
C LEU A 116 -0.26 4.17 -8.92
N GLY A 117 0.83 4.64 -8.35
CA GLY A 117 0.96 4.87 -6.91
C GLY A 117 1.68 6.18 -6.62
N ARG A 118 1.63 6.57 -5.36
CA ARG A 118 2.38 7.74 -4.90
C ARG A 118 3.87 7.46 -4.97
N THR A 119 4.58 8.21 -5.79
CA THR A 119 6.05 8.16 -5.81
C THR A 119 6.59 9.08 -4.72
N ARG A 120 7.29 8.53 -3.75
CA ARG A 120 7.83 9.25 -2.57
C ARG A 120 8.68 10.49 -2.89
N ARG A 121 9.22 10.57 -4.11
CA ARG A 121 10.23 11.59 -4.46
C ARG A 121 9.69 12.97 -4.87
N HIS A 122 8.45 13.12 -5.35
CA HIS A 122 8.10 14.36 -6.06
C HIS A 122 6.69 14.92 -5.86
N ARG A 123 5.79 14.32 -5.08
CA ARG A 123 4.43 14.86 -4.93
C ARG A 123 3.86 14.69 -3.51
N PRO A 124 3.29 15.73 -2.90
CA PRO A 124 2.56 15.61 -1.64
C PRO A 124 1.34 14.68 -1.81
N ALA A 125 0.89 14.05 -0.71
CA ALA A 125 -0.22 13.08 -0.71
C ALA A 125 -1.49 13.64 -1.38
N HIS A 126 -1.76 14.93 -1.20
CA HIS A 126 -2.89 15.60 -1.82
C HIS A 126 -2.86 15.62 -3.35
N SER A 127 -1.67 15.59 -3.96
CA SER A 127 -1.51 15.60 -5.41
C SER A 127 -1.91 14.28 -6.06
N PHE A 128 -1.63 13.13 -5.44
CA PHE A 128 -2.00 11.82 -6.00
C PHE A 128 -3.52 11.58 -5.94
N LEU A 129 -4.16 11.92 -4.83
CA LEU A 129 -5.62 11.81 -4.69
C LEU A 129 -6.40 12.73 -5.64
N GLY A 130 -5.73 13.72 -6.24
CA GLY A 130 -6.27 14.56 -7.31
C GLY A 130 -6.17 13.94 -8.71
N THR A 131 -5.61 12.75 -8.86
CA THR A 131 -5.54 12.06 -10.16
C THR A 131 -6.94 11.74 -10.65
N ARG A 132 -7.21 12.05 -11.92
CA ARG A 132 -8.49 11.72 -12.57
C ARG A 132 -8.64 10.23 -12.71
N VAL A 133 -9.85 9.76 -12.45
CA VAL A 133 -10.23 8.36 -12.55
C VAL A 133 -10.92 8.14 -13.90
N GLU A 134 -10.59 7.05 -14.55
CA GLU A 134 -11.13 6.64 -15.84
C GLU A 134 -12.10 5.45 -15.68
N PRO A 135 -12.95 5.20 -16.67
CA PRO A 135 -13.88 4.07 -16.61
C PRO A 135 -13.12 2.73 -16.51
N GLY A 136 -13.52 1.88 -15.58
CA GLY A 136 -12.88 0.59 -15.32
C GLY A 136 -11.68 0.63 -14.37
N ASP A 137 -11.37 1.78 -13.81
CA ASP A 137 -10.31 1.91 -12.81
C ASP A 137 -10.69 1.25 -11.49
N THR A 138 -9.69 0.73 -10.79
CA THR A 138 -9.82 0.25 -9.41
C THR A 138 -8.96 1.09 -8.48
N ILE A 139 -9.58 1.64 -7.43
CA ILE A 139 -8.91 2.38 -6.37
C ILE A 139 -8.70 1.41 -5.19
N LEU A 140 -7.45 1.08 -4.91
CA LEU A 140 -7.08 0.20 -3.80
C LEU A 140 -6.51 1.04 -2.65
N VAL A 141 -7.16 0.95 -1.48
CA VAL A 141 -6.72 1.61 -0.24
C VAL A 141 -6.16 0.54 0.71
N PRO A 142 -4.84 0.46 0.89
CA PRO A 142 -4.25 -0.55 1.77
C PRO A 142 -4.56 -0.31 3.25
N VAL A 143 -4.47 -1.37 4.05
CA VAL A 143 -4.48 -1.30 5.50
C VAL A 143 -3.11 -0.86 5.99
N ASP A 144 -3.08 0.06 6.97
CA ASP A 144 -1.85 0.41 7.69
C ASP A 144 -1.51 -0.71 8.69
N MET A 145 -0.51 -1.51 8.33
CA MET A 145 -0.02 -2.62 9.16
C MET A 145 1.05 -2.19 10.17
N ARG A 146 1.39 -0.91 10.23
CA ARG A 146 2.36 -0.40 11.20
C ARG A 146 1.78 -0.47 12.61
N PRO A 147 2.56 -0.95 13.60
CA PRO A 147 2.09 -0.91 14.99
C PRO A 147 1.79 0.54 15.39
N PRO A 148 0.71 0.78 16.13
CA PRO A 148 0.39 2.13 16.60
C PRO A 148 1.58 2.70 17.37
N PRO A 149 1.91 3.98 17.19
CA PRO A 149 3.00 4.60 17.94
C PRO A 149 2.70 4.45 19.44
N MET A 150 3.69 3.95 20.20
CA MET A 150 3.56 3.87 21.66
C MET A 150 3.21 5.26 22.17
N SER A 151 2.05 5.38 22.81
CA SER A 151 1.56 6.63 23.36
C SER A 151 2.64 7.23 24.31
N ALA A 152 2.86 8.54 24.23
CA ALA A 152 3.89 9.22 25.00
C ALA A 152 3.78 8.92 26.52
N TRP A 153 2.55 8.69 27.03
CA TRP A 153 2.34 8.35 28.42
C TRP A 153 2.89 6.95 28.81
N LYS A 154 2.89 5.96 27.89
CA LYS A 154 3.53 4.65 28.15
C LYS A 154 5.04 4.76 28.24
N ARG A 155 5.66 5.71 27.51
CA ARG A 155 7.10 5.99 27.64
C ARG A 155 7.43 6.62 28.99
N THR A 156 6.61 7.56 29.46
CA THR A 156 6.80 8.22 30.76
C THR A 156 6.60 7.28 31.94
N THR A 157 5.60 6.36 31.89
CA THR A 157 5.41 5.36 32.94
C THR A 157 6.56 4.37 33.04
N ASN A 158 7.11 3.92 31.90
CA ASN A 158 8.29 3.03 31.92
C ASN A 158 9.52 3.71 32.51
N ILE A 159 9.78 4.97 32.16
CA ILE A 159 10.89 5.75 32.74
C ILE A 159 10.68 5.97 34.24
N ALA A 160 9.46 6.30 34.67
CA ALA A 160 9.15 6.49 36.07
C ALA A 160 9.31 5.19 36.89
N GLN A 161 8.93 4.03 36.35
CA GLN A 161 9.17 2.72 36.97
C GLN A 161 10.65 2.40 37.11
N ILE A 162 11.47 2.66 36.08
CA ILE A 162 12.93 2.46 36.12
C ILE A 162 13.55 3.38 37.18
N LEU A 163 13.18 4.65 37.24
CA LEU A 163 13.68 5.60 38.20
C LEU A 163 13.29 5.25 39.64
N SER A 164 12.04 4.77 39.85
CA SER A 164 11.59 4.35 41.19
C SER A 164 12.31 3.09 41.67
N SER A 165 12.59 2.12 40.80
CA SER A 165 13.36 0.92 41.15
C SER A 165 14.77 1.24 41.53
N LEU A 166 15.44 2.18 40.83
CA LEU A 166 16.78 2.65 41.14
C LEU A 166 16.82 3.39 42.50
N ALA A 167 15.81 4.22 42.80
CA ALA A 167 15.70 4.95 44.05
C ALA A 167 15.54 3.99 45.26
N ILE A 168 14.73 2.94 45.13
CA ILE A 168 14.54 1.92 46.15
C ILE A 168 15.86 1.16 46.43
N THR A 169 16.60 0.83 45.36
CA THR A 169 17.89 0.14 45.49
C THR A 169 18.95 1.01 46.18
N ALA A 170 18.98 2.30 45.85
CA ALA A 170 19.89 3.26 46.50
C ALA A 170 19.59 3.43 48.00
N LEU A 171 18.28 3.51 48.37
CA LEU A 171 17.89 3.59 49.79
C LEU A 171 18.20 2.32 50.56
N ALA A 172 18.09 1.13 49.94
CA ALA A 172 18.45 -0.13 50.58
C ALA A 172 19.95 -0.24 50.89
N ILE A 173 20.80 0.27 50.01
CA ILE A 173 22.26 0.30 50.20
C ILE A 173 22.65 1.28 51.30
N GLN A 174 21.95 2.41 51.44
CA GLN A 174 22.24 3.42 52.45
C GLN A 174 21.88 3.00 53.88
N ASN A 175 20.87 2.10 54.00
CA ASN A 175 20.37 1.60 55.31
C ASN A 175 21.08 0.32 55.77
N SER A 176 22.05 -0.20 55.03
CA SER A 176 22.83 -1.41 55.36
C SER A 176 24.26 -1.10 55.90
N LYS A 177 24.51 0.16 56.31
CA LYS A 177 25.70 0.58 57.01
C LYS A 177 25.38 0.88 58.51
#